data_26a762000ca2521e7ec98414a80ec92b
#
_entry.id   26a762000ca2521e7ec98414a80ec92b
#
_cell.length_a   1.000
_cell.length_b   1.000
_cell.length_c   1.000
_cell.angle_alpha   90.00
_cell.angle_beta   90.00
_cell.angle_gamma   90.00
#
_symmetry.space_group_name_H-M   'P 1'
#
loop_
_entity.id
_entity.type
_entity.pdbx_description
1 polymer ?
#
loop_
_entity_poly.entity_id
_entity_poly.type
_entity_poly.pdbx_seq_one_letter_code
_entity_poly.pdbx_strand_id
1 'polypeptide(L)'
;MCVHTLQSALESGQEARIVQIDFRAAFDRVNHQEILYRLSSVGIGGSVLSVLTQFLSNRSQFVLLDGCRSKLVNVVSGVPQGSVLGPLLLLLYTSEFFSILDNKFIGYADDSTLMAVVPSPDARVTVAESLNRDLVRVNASCDLWGMKLNASKTKTMIVSRSRTMHLQSPPLTIDGTVLKESDDLDILRVTFDSKLTFEKHLRSVSRAASQRLGILRKSWRVFHDKLLIWRCFWGFVLPVLENYSAVWCSAADTHLKLLDRVVSGACFIAGGVLNCDLSHRRSVAVVWLWLYKIRCKPKHPLCGALPVPYAPVRVSRGAFIVHRYTFAPPRCRTSQYRRTFIHLSVSLWNDLVDPVFDGVRLAGFKSRSNAFLLA
;
A
#
# COMPACT_ATOMS: atom_id res chain seq x y z
N MET A 1 5.79 3.25 -1.23
CA MET A 1 6.69 4.16 -0.50
C MET A 1 6.93 3.71 0.93
N CYS A 2 5.91 3.47 1.78
CA CYS A 2 6.07 3.01 3.15
C CYS A 2 7.00 1.77 3.25
N VAL A 3 6.62 0.66 2.62
CA VAL A 3 7.39 -0.59 2.67
C VAL A 3 8.84 -0.42 2.22
N HIS A 4 9.10 0.38 1.20
CA HIS A 4 10.47 0.62 0.73
C HIS A 4 11.32 1.34 1.79
N THR A 5 10.78 2.39 2.44
CA THR A 5 11.50 3.09 3.53
C THR A 5 11.84 2.14 4.68
N LEU A 6 10.89 1.30 5.09
CA LEU A 6 11.08 0.34 6.17
C LEU A 6 12.10 -0.75 5.81
N GLN A 7 12.01 -1.29 4.58
CA GLN A 7 12.96 -2.30 4.10
C GLN A 7 14.39 -1.73 3.98
N SER A 8 14.51 -0.48 3.52
CA SER A 8 15.81 0.19 3.43
C SER A 8 16.42 0.47 4.80
N ALA A 9 15.62 0.85 5.79
CA ALA A 9 16.07 1.01 7.17
C ALA A 9 16.60 -0.31 7.73
N LEU A 10 15.83 -1.40 7.60
CA LEU A 10 16.29 -2.73 8.04
C LEU A 10 17.54 -3.22 7.32
N GLU A 11 17.70 -2.91 6.02
CA GLU A 11 18.91 -3.27 5.26
C GLU A 11 20.14 -2.53 5.76
N SER A 12 19.97 -1.26 6.15
CA SER A 12 21.04 -0.45 6.74
C SER A 12 21.32 -0.79 8.21
N GLY A 13 20.63 -1.78 8.80
CA GLY A 13 20.75 -2.12 10.22
C GLY A 13 20.08 -1.11 11.15
N GLN A 14 19.28 -0.21 10.59
CA GLN A 14 18.50 0.79 11.31
C GLN A 14 17.14 0.22 11.73
N GLU A 15 16.46 0.97 12.56
CA GLU A 15 15.12 0.68 13.03
C GLU A 15 14.15 1.71 12.46
N ALA A 16 12.86 1.41 12.51
CA ALA A 16 11.84 2.39 12.17
C ALA A 16 10.69 2.31 13.16
N ARG A 17 10.07 3.45 13.44
CA ARG A 17 8.86 3.52 14.24
C ARG A 17 7.70 4.00 13.39
N ILE A 18 6.57 3.31 13.47
CA ILE A 18 5.37 3.57 12.69
C ILE A 18 4.23 3.88 13.66
N VAL A 19 3.43 4.88 13.31
CA VAL A 19 2.16 5.18 13.98
C VAL A 19 1.07 5.14 12.92
N GLN A 20 0.11 4.23 13.07
CA GLN A 20 -1.11 4.19 12.28
C GLN A 20 -2.17 5.02 12.99
N ILE A 21 -2.43 6.21 12.48
CA ILE A 21 -3.36 7.17 13.06
C ILE A 21 -4.77 6.84 12.60
N ASP A 22 -5.71 6.75 13.55
CA ASP A 22 -7.14 6.56 13.30
C ASP A 22 -7.91 7.85 13.64
N PHE A 23 -8.76 8.30 12.72
CA PHE A 23 -9.64 9.45 12.93
C PHE A 23 -11.05 8.98 13.33
N ARG A 24 -11.68 9.68 14.24
CA ARG A 24 -13.08 9.42 14.61
C ARG A 24 -14.02 9.99 13.56
N ALA A 25 -14.69 9.11 12.81
CA ALA A 25 -15.71 9.49 11.82
C ALA A 25 -15.23 10.59 10.85
N ALA A 26 -14.06 10.40 10.21
CA ALA A 26 -13.41 11.42 9.38
C ALA A 26 -14.34 12.02 8.31
N PHE A 27 -15.08 11.17 7.59
CA PHE A 27 -16.03 11.60 6.55
C PHE A 27 -17.20 12.42 7.09
N ASP A 28 -17.65 12.15 8.31
CA ASP A 28 -18.85 12.79 8.90
C ASP A 28 -18.50 14.12 9.59
N ARG A 29 -17.21 14.39 9.81
CA ARG A 29 -16.74 15.56 10.56
C ARG A 29 -16.19 16.70 9.71
N VAL A 30 -16.14 16.56 8.39
CA VAL A 30 -15.67 17.64 7.50
C VAL A 30 -16.58 18.85 7.65
N ASN A 31 -16.04 20.00 8.10
CA ASN A 31 -16.79 21.24 8.19
C ASN A 31 -17.00 21.82 6.79
N HIS A 32 -18.26 22.12 6.45
CA HIS A 32 -18.62 22.61 5.11
C HIS A 32 -18.03 23.97 4.79
N GLN A 33 -17.99 24.89 5.74
CA GLN A 33 -17.43 26.23 5.53
C GLN A 33 -15.93 26.16 5.30
N GLU A 34 -15.22 25.40 6.15
CA GLU A 34 -13.77 25.23 6.07
C GLU A 34 -13.33 24.54 4.77
N ILE A 35 -14.03 23.50 4.33
CA ILE A 35 -13.68 22.84 3.06
C ILE A 35 -13.92 23.76 1.86
N LEU A 36 -14.97 24.59 1.86
CA LEU A 36 -15.24 25.57 0.81
C LEU A 36 -14.18 26.68 0.80
N TYR A 37 -13.78 27.17 1.97
CA TYR A 37 -12.65 28.10 2.11
C TYR A 37 -11.36 27.48 1.53
N ARG A 38 -11.09 26.21 1.86
CA ARG A 38 -9.93 25.49 1.38
C ARG A 38 -9.92 25.30 -0.11
N LEU A 39 -11.06 24.93 -0.70
CA LEU A 39 -11.20 24.81 -2.15
C LEU A 39 -10.89 26.15 -2.85
N SER A 40 -11.38 27.25 -2.30
CA SER A 40 -11.08 28.59 -2.81
C SER A 40 -9.59 28.92 -2.70
N SER A 41 -8.93 28.58 -1.60
CA SER A 41 -7.48 28.86 -1.39
C SER A 41 -6.57 28.11 -2.36
N VAL A 42 -6.97 26.93 -2.85
CA VAL A 42 -6.24 26.17 -3.88
C VAL A 42 -6.63 26.54 -5.30
N GLY A 43 -7.42 27.62 -5.48
CA GLY A 43 -7.77 28.18 -6.78
C GLY A 43 -9.05 27.61 -7.41
N ILE A 44 -9.85 26.83 -6.68
CA ILE A 44 -11.14 26.36 -7.15
C ILE A 44 -12.20 27.42 -6.86
N GLY A 45 -12.72 28.06 -7.92
CA GLY A 45 -13.68 29.16 -7.83
C GLY A 45 -14.80 29.06 -8.85
N GLY A 46 -15.58 30.15 -8.97
CA GLY A 46 -16.64 30.28 -9.97
C GLY A 46 -17.71 29.20 -9.90
N SER A 47 -18.14 28.71 -11.05
CA SER A 47 -19.20 27.70 -11.17
C SER A 47 -18.86 26.37 -10.47
N VAL A 48 -17.61 25.98 -10.46
CA VAL A 48 -17.17 24.73 -9.79
C VAL A 48 -17.37 24.83 -8.29
N LEU A 49 -16.95 25.92 -7.66
CA LEU A 49 -17.15 26.14 -6.23
C LEU A 49 -18.65 26.20 -5.87
N SER A 50 -19.46 26.86 -6.73
CA SER A 50 -20.91 26.92 -6.56
C SER A 50 -21.56 25.52 -6.58
N VAL A 51 -21.16 24.66 -7.51
CA VAL A 51 -21.63 23.26 -7.57
C VAL A 51 -21.22 22.48 -6.32
N LEU A 52 -19.98 22.62 -5.83
CA LEU A 52 -19.51 21.95 -4.61
C LEU A 52 -20.25 22.48 -3.37
N THR A 53 -20.56 23.78 -3.32
CA THR A 53 -21.38 24.37 -2.26
C THR A 53 -22.76 23.73 -2.24
N GLN A 54 -23.43 23.63 -3.38
CA GLN A 54 -24.75 22.99 -3.48
C GLN A 54 -24.70 21.48 -3.14
N PHE A 55 -23.64 20.80 -3.55
CA PHE A 55 -23.43 19.38 -3.23
C PHE A 55 -23.32 19.11 -1.72
N LEU A 56 -22.79 20.05 -0.94
CA LEU A 56 -22.65 19.94 0.50
C LEU A 56 -23.85 20.49 1.28
N SER A 57 -24.56 21.47 0.72
CA SER A 57 -25.63 22.21 1.39
C SER A 57 -26.99 21.51 1.28
N ASN A 58 -27.94 21.90 2.17
CA ASN A 58 -29.34 21.51 2.14
C ASN A 58 -29.59 20.01 2.07
N ARG A 59 -28.75 19.25 2.75
CA ARG A 59 -28.84 17.79 2.82
C ARG A 59 -29.53 17.36 4.09
N SER A 60 -30.31 16.30 3.98
CA SER A 60 -30.91 15.62 5.11
C SER A 60 -30.80 14.12 4.98
N GLN A 61 -30.87 13.41 6.09
CA GLN A 61 -30.74 11.96 6.16
C GLN A 61 -31.79 11.36 7.10
N PHE A 62 -32.13 10.12 6.85
CA PHE A 62 -32.90 9.27 7.74
C PHE A 62 -32.38 7.84 7.68
N VAL A 63 -32.64 7.04 8.69
CA VAL A 63 -32.35 5.60 8.72
C VAL A 63 -33.59 4.84 8.29
N LEU A 64 -33.42 3.90 7.35
CA LEU A 64 -34.45 2.96 6.93
C LEU A 64 -34.07 1.56 7.43
N LEU A 65 -34.91 0.96 8.28
CA LEU A 65 -34.73 -0.39 8.79
C LEU A 65 -36.08 -1.12 8.74
N ASP A 66 -36.12 -2.26 8.08
CA ASP A 66 -37.34 -3.10 7.95
C ASP A 66 -38.58 -2.34 7.49
N GLY A 67 -38.43 -1.39 6.56
CA GLY A 67 -39.49 -0.54 6.04
C GLY A 67 -39.86 0.65 6.95
N CYS A 68 -39.35 0.74 8.16
CA CYS A 68 -39.57 1.85 9.08
C CYS A 68 -38.55 2.95 8.86
N ARG A 69 -38.99 4.22 8.80
CA ARG A 69 -38.15 5.40 8.65
C ARG A 69 -37.97 6.11 9.98
N SER A 70 -36.72 6.51 10.28
CA SER A 70 -36.45 7.45 11.36
C SER A 70 -36.92 8.86 11.01
N LYS A 71 -36.87 9.77 11.97
CA LYS A 71 -37.06 11.21 11.71
C LYS A 71 -35.96 11.70 10.75
N LEU A 72 -36.35 12.65 9.89
CA LEU A 72 -35.45 13.35 9.00
C LEU A 72 -34.54 14.29 9.82
N VAL A 73 -33.24 14.23 9.61
CA VAL A 73 -32.24 15.08 10.32
C VAL A 73 -31.40 15.80 9.28
N ASN A 74 -31.19 17.10 9.47
CA ASN A 74 -30.32 17.89 8.59
C ASN A 74 -28.86 17.49 8.76
N VAL A 75 -28.12 17.40 7.65
CA VAL A 75 -26.70 17.12 7.62
C VAL A 75 -25.95 18.44 7.60
N VAL A 76 -25.34 18.79 8.74
CA VAL A 76 -24.63 20.08 8.94
C VAL A 76 -23.12 19.97 8.75
N SER A 77 -22.60 18.76 8.67
CA SER A 77 -21.18 18.45 8.45
C SER A 77 -21.01 17.16 7.69
N GLY A 78 -19.77 16.89 7.27
CA GLY A 78 -19.40 15.67 6.57
C GLY A 78 -19.63 15.68 5.08
N VAL A 79 -18.95 14.76 4.41
CA VAL A 79 -19.07 14.53 2.96
C VAL A 79 -19.83 13.24 2.70
N PRO A 80 -20.63 13.16 1.61
CA PRO A 80 -21.41 11.96 1.32
C PRO A 80 -20.53 10.72 1.16
N GLN A 81 -20.70 9.75 2.04
CA GLN A 81 -20.05 8.45 1.92
C GLN A 81 -20.57 7.72 0.67
N GLY A 82 -19.68 7.10 -0.09
CA GLY A 82 -20.01 6.44 -1.36
C GLY A 82 -20.07 7.37 -2.57
N SER A 83 -19.92 8.69 -2.39
CA SER A 83 -19.78 9.62 -3.52
C SER A 83 -18.39 9.62 -4.10
N VAL A 84 -18.24 10.01 -5.37
CA VAL A 84 -16.95 10.15 -6.05
C VAL A 84 -16.13 11.32 -5.48
N LEU A 85 -16.81 12.39 -5.06
CA LEU A 85 -16.17 13.61 -4.55
C LEU A 85 -15.78 13.51 -3.07
N GLY A 86 -16.47 12.70 -2.27
CA GLY A 86 -16.24 12.58 -0.83
C GLY A 86 -14.78 12.33 -0.45
N PRO A 87 -14.13 11.29 -0.98
CA PRO A 87 -12.70 11.03 -0.70
C PRO A 87 -11.77 12.16 -1.12
N LEU A 88 -12.05 12.82 -2.26
CA LEU A 88 -11.24 13.93 -2.75
C LEU A 88 -11.36 15.16 -1.83
N LEU A 89 -12.57 15.48 -1.40
CA LEU A 89 -12.83 16.57 -0.46
C LEU A 89 -12.16 16.32 0.89
N LEU A 90 -12.22 15.08 1.40
CA LEU A 90 -11.53 14.71 2.64
C LEU A 90 -10.00 14.88 2.50
N LEU A 91 -9.40 14.44 1.39
CA LEU A 91 -7.96 14.59 1.14
C LEU A 91 -7.54 16.06 1.09
N LEU A 92 -8.33 16.91 0.44
CA LEU A 92 -8.08 18.36 0.40
C LEU A 92 -8.21 18.98 1.79
N TYR A 93 -9.22 18.55 2.55
CA TYR A 93 -9.47 19.02 3.91
C TYR A 93 -8.31 18.72 4.85
N THR A 94 -7.75 17.51 4.78
CA THR A 94 -6.67 17.05 5.67
C THR A 94 -5.28 17.39 5.16
N SER A 95 -5.10 17.87 3.92
CA SER A 95 -3.78 18.02 3.29
C SER A 95 -2.82 18.95 4.03
N GLU A 96 -3.33 19.96 4.75
CA GLU A 96 -2.49 20.89 5.53
C GLU A 96 -1.96 20.29 6.83
N PHE A 97 -2.70 19.37 7.46
CA PHE A 97 -2.27 18.75 8.72
C PHE A 97 -0.89 18.11 8.61
N PHE A 98 -0.52 17.73 7.41
CA PHE A 98 0.66 16.94 7.14
C PHE A 98 1.85 17.74 6.61
N SER A 99 1.62 18.98 6.18
CA SER A 99 2.68 19.87 5.67
C SER A 99 3.60 20.40 6.77
N ILE A 100 3.14 20.35 8.04
CA ILE A 100 3.84 20.87 9.22
C ILE A 100 4.61 19.82 10.00
N LEU A 101 4.63 18.57 9.52
CA LEU A 101 5.25 17.44 10.23
C LEU A 101 6.74 17.33 9.92
N ASP A 102 7.52 17.01 10.93
CA ASP A 102 8.96 16.77 10.81
C ASP A 102 9.25 15.38 10.24
N ASN A 103 8.40 14.40 10.57
CA ASN A 103 8.57 13.03 10.18
C ASN A 103 7.75 12.67 8.92
N LYS A 104 8.08 11.54 8.32
CA LYS A 104 7.45 11.11 7.08
C LYS A 104 6.00 10.69 7.30
N PHE A 105 5.10 11.36 6.61
CA PHE A 105 3.68 11.07 6.63
C PHE A 105 3.22 10.45 5.31
N ILE A 106 2.30 9.50 5.38
CA ILE A 106 1.65 8.86 4.23
C ILE A 106 0.17 8.74 4.54
N GLY A 107 -0.66 9.49 3.81
CA GLY A 107 -2.11 9.42 3.90
C GLY A 107 -2.73 8.72 2.69
N TYR A 108 -3.78 7.97 2.93
CA TYR A 108 -4.66 7.41 1.92
C TYR A 108 -6.10 7.40 2.43
N ALA A 109 -6.89 8.36 1.96
CA ALA A 109 -8.22 8.65 2.52
C ALA A 109 -8.15 8.93 4.03
N ASP A 110 -8.81 8.13 4.84
CA ASP A 110 -8.78 8.15 6.31
C ASP A 110 -7.62 7.36 6.92
N ASP A 111 -7.00 6.45 6.16
CA ASP A 111 -5.81 5.72 6.61
C ASP A 111 -4.57 6.62 6.60
N SER A 112 -4.03 6.92 7.76
CA SER A 112 -2.90 7.81 7.93
C SER A 112 -1.77 7.13 8.68
N THR A 113 -0.56 7.21 8.14
CA THR A 113 0.62 6.56 8.70
C THR A 113 1.76 7.57 8.85
N LEU A 114 2.18 7.81 10.09
CA LEU A 114 3.36 8.58 10.44
C LEU A 114 4.52 7.62 10.69
N MET A 115 5.72 7.92 10.18
CA MET A 115 6.88 7.06 10.38
C MET A 115 8.18 7.84 10.50
N ALA A 116 9.06 7.33 11.33
CA ALA A 116 10.42 7.81 11.49
C ALA A 116 11.42 6.65 11.43
N VAL A 117 12.59 6.89 10.83
CA VAL A 117 13.73 5.98 10.88
C VAL A 117 14.57 6.32 12.09
N VAL A 118 14.97 5.30 12.85
CA VAL A 118 15.86 5.40 14.02
C VAL A 118 17.25 4.98 13.57
N PRO A 119 18.18 5.93 13.36
CA PRO A 119 19.48 5.64 12.77
C PRO A 119 20.39 4.83 13.68
N SER A 120 20.26 4.98 15.00
CA SER A 120 21.03 4.25 16.01
C SER A 120 20.19 4.03 17.28
N PRO A 121 20.57 3.10 18.16
CA PRO A 121 19.88 2.91 19.44
C PRO A 121 19.79 4.17 20.31
N ASP A 122 20.82 5.01 20.29
CA ASP A 122 20.88 6.25 21.08
C ASP A 122 19.87 7.29 20.56
N ALA A 123 19.49 7.24 19.29
CA ALA A 123 18.51 8.15 18.70
C ALA A 123 17.04 7.78 19.02
N ARG A 124 16.77 6.68 19.73
CA ARG A 124 15.40 6.22 20.02
C ARG A 124 14.59 7.26 20.78
N VAL A 125 15.19 7.89 21.79
CA VAL A 125 14.53 8.91 22.60
C VAL A 125 14.20 10.14 21.76
N THR A 126 15.19 10.67 21.05
CA THR A 126 15.02 11.86 20.20
C THR A 126 13.97 11.64 19.10
N VAL A 127 13.95 10.44 18.47
CA VAL A 127 12.96 10.10 17.45
C VAL A 127 11.56 9.97 18.07
N ALA A 128 11.43 9.37 19.26
CA ALA A 128 10.15 9.26 19.94
C ALA A 128 9.61 10.65 20.33
N GLU A 129 10.45 11.56 20.81
CA GLU A 129 10.09 12.94 21.08
C GLU A 129 9.66 13.69 19.82
N SER A 130 10.37 13.48 18.69
CA SER A 130 9.99 14.05 17.40
C SER A 130 8.62 13.56 16.93
N LEU A 131 8.34 12.26 17.06
CA LEU A 131 7.03 11.68 16.74
C LEU A 131 5.94 12.20 17.67
N ASN A 132 6.22 12.36 18.96
CA ASN A 132 5.27 12.94 19.91
C ASN A 132 4.95 14.41 19.58
N ARG A 133 5.95 15.22 19.17
CA ARG A 133 5.71 16.59 18.70
C ARG A 133 4.80 16.61 17.48
N ASP A 134 5.02 15.71 16.53
CA ASP A 134 4.16 15.60 15.35
C ASP A 134 2.74 15.16 15.71
N LEU A 135 2.57 14.22 16.64
CA LEU A 135 1.24 13.80 17.12
C LEU A 135 0.50 14.96 17.80
N VAL A 136 1.20 15.79 18.59
CA VAL A 136 0.62 17.01 19.19
C VAL A 136 0.18 18.00 18.10
N ARG A 137 1.00 18.22 17.05
CA ARG A 137 0.65 19.10 15.94
C ARG A 137 -0.57 18.60 15.17
N VAL A 138 -0.61 17.30 14.87
CA VAL A 138 -1.77 16.67 14.19
C VAL A 138 -3.02 16.81 15.04
N ASN A 139 -2.92 16.56 16.36
CA ASN A 139 -4.06 16.68 17.25
C ASN A 139 -4.58 18.12 17.34
N ALA A 140 -3.70 19.09 17.49
CA ALA A 140 -4.06 20.52 17.49
C ALA A 140 -4.71 20.94 16.15
N SER A 141 -4.20 20.46 15.03
CA SER A 141 -4.83 20.70 13.73
C SER A 141 -6.21 20.06 13.64
N CYS A 142 -6.37 18.84 14.16
CA CYS A 142 -7.67 18.19 14.22
C CYS A 142 -8.69 18.98 15.03
N ASP A 143 -8.31 19.49 16.19
CA ASP A 143 -9.20 20.30 17.03
C ASP A 143 -9.61 21.59 16.32
N LEU A 144 -8.67 22.28 15.66
CA LEU A 144 -8.94 23.48 14.87
C LEU A 144 -9.95 23.24 13.75
N TRP A 145 -9.88 22.08 13.09
CA TRP A 145 -10.71 21.73 11.95
C TRP A 145 -11.93 20.87 12.33
N GLY A 146 -12.24 20.71 13.60
CA GLY A 146 -13.41 19.94 14.08
C GLY A 146 -13.28 18.43 13.89
N MET A 147 -12.09 17.93 13.54
CA MET A 147 -11.77 16.50 13.49
C MET A 147 -11.34 16.00 14.87
N LYS A 148 -11.30 14.69 15.06
CA LYS A 148 -10.77 14.10 16.30
C LYS A 148 -9.96 12.86 16.01
N LEU A 149 -8.81 12.76 16.69
CA LEU A 149 -8.02 11.53 16.72
C LEU A 149 -8.69 10.49 17.62
N ASN A 150 -8.46 9.24 17.31
CA ASN A 150 -8.91 8.10 18.11
C ASN A 150 -7.70 7.42 18.75
N ALA A 151 -7.24 7.92 19.89
CA ALA A 151 -6.08 7.39 20.61
C ALA A 151 -6.21 5.88 20.90
N SER A 152 -7.42 5.38 21.21
CA SER A 152 -7.65 3.98 21.55
C SER A 152 -7.51 3.03 20.35
N LYS A 153 -7.72 3.52 19.11
CA LYS A 153 -7.54 2.74 17.88
C LYS A 153 -6.22 3.04 17.18
N THR A 154 -5.60 4.18 17.49
CA THR A 154 -4.26 4.51 16.99
C THR A 154 -3.25 3.53 17.59
N LYS A 155 -2.42 2.94 16.74
CA LYS A 155 -1.43 1.93 17.12
C LYS A 155 -0.04 2.36 16.69
N THR A 156 0.96 1.90 17.44
CA THR A 156 2.37 2.06 17.07
C THR A 156 3.04 0.70 16.92
N MET A 157 4.03 0.62 16.04
CA MET A 157 4.85 -0.57 15.84
C MET A 157 6.31 -0.15 15.65
N ILE A 158 7.21 -0.94 16.23
CA ILE A 158 8.64 -0.80 15.99
C ILE A 158 9.06 -1.88 15.00
N VAL A 159 9.68 -1.45 13.89
CA VAL A 159 10.23 -2.33 12.86
C VAL A 159 11.73 -2.48 13.10
N SER A 160 12.16 -3.68 13.48
CA SER A 160 13.55 -3.96 13.81
C SER A 160 13.90 -5.44 13.67
N ARG A 161 15.19 -5.71 13.48
CA ARG A 161 15.77 -7.05 13.62
C ARG A 161 16.21 -7.39 15.03
N SER A 162 16.35 -6.40 15.90
CA SER A 162 16.73 -6.60 17.30
C SER A 162 15.57 -7.17 18.11
N ARG A 163 15.88 -8.02 19.09
CA ARG A 163 14.91 -8.59 20.02
C ARG A 163 14.69 -7.72 21.28
N THR A 164 15.60 -6.79 21.55
CA THR A 164 15.65 -6.04 22.82
C THR A 164 15.07 -4.62 22.72
N MET A 165 14.44 -4.27 21.59
CA MET A 165 14.03 -2.89 21.30
C MET A 165 12.91 -2.32 22.15
N HIS A 166 11.92 -3.14 22.46
CA HIS A 166 10.72 -2.70 23.19
C HIS A 166 11.02 -2.13 24.57
N LEU A 167 12.15 -2.55 25.16
CA LEU A 167 12.55 -2.17 26.52
C LEU A 167 13.15 -0.75 26.62
N GLN A 168 13.52 -0.12 25.51
CA GLN A 168 14.32 1.13 25.52
C GLN A 168 13.69 2.29 24.72
N SER A 169 12.49 2.12 24.16
CA SER A 169 11.84 3.16 23.38
C SER A 169 10.77 3.85 24.23
N PRO A 170 10.83 5.20 24.39
CA PRO A 170 9.79 5.95 25.10
C PRO A 170 8.40 5.73 24.48
N PRO A 171 7.32 5.74 25.29
CA PRO A 171 5.98 5.61 24.78
C PRO A 171 5.59 6.80 23.91
N LEU A 172 4.71 6.57 22.94
CA LEU A 172 4.05 7.62 22.18
C LEU A 172 2.68 7.90 22.80
N THR A 173 2.27 9.16 22.80
CA THR A 173 1.04 9.60 23.46
C THR A 173 0.20 10.51 22.56
N ILE A 174 -1.12 10.47 22.72
CA ILE A 174 -2.08 11.44 22.18
C ILE A 174 -2.95 11.89 23.36
N ASP A 175 -3.00 13.18 23.66
CA ASP A 175 -3.75 13.75 24.78
C ASP A 175 -3.51 13.01 26.12
N GLY A 176 -2.24 12.72 26.42
CA GLY A 176 -1.85 11.99 27.62
C GLY A 176 -2.15 10.48 27.60
N THR A 177 -2.85 9.99 26.58
CA THR A 177 -3.14 8.56 26.42
C THR A 177 -1.97 7.88 25.73
N VAL A 178 -1.38 6.87 26.36
CA VAL A 178 -0.30 6.06 25.77
C VAL A 178 -0.86 5.22 24.63
N LEU A 179 -0.22 5.29 23.46
CA LEU A 179 -0.61 4.52 22.29
C LEU A 179 -0.26 3.03 22.47
N LYS A 180 -1.16 2.19 22.00
CA LYS A 180 -0.95 0.74 22.04
C LYS A 180 0.17 0.35 21.07
N GLU A 181 1.22 -0.25 21.62
CA GLU A 181 2.24 -0.91 20.80
C GLU A 181 1.73 -2.28 20.32
N SER A 182 1.96 -2.62 19.07
CA SER A 182 1.50 -3.84 18.43
C SER A 182 2.65 -4.49 17.66
N ASP A 183 2.68 -5.80 17.65
CA ASP A 183 3.65 -6.59 16.86
C ASP A 183 3.34 -6.57 15.37
N ASP A 184 2.10 -6.19 15.02
CA ASP A 184 1.65 -6.06 13.65
C ASP A 184 0.70 -4.87 13.45
N LEU A 185 0.72 -4.31 12.22
CA LEU A 185 -0.19 -3.26 11.77
C LEU A 185 -0.79 -3.62 10.42
N ASP A 186 -2.08 -3.33 10.26
CA ASP A 186 -2.77 -3.48 8.98
C ASP A 186 -2.80 -2.13 8.24
N ILE A 187 -1.96 -1.98 7.23
CA ILE A 187 -1.89 -0.77 6.41
C ILE A 187 -2.45 -1.10 5.03
N LEU A 188 -3.56 -0.46 4.65
CA LEU A 188 -4.24 -0.69 3.38
C LEU A 188 -4.50 -2.18 3.09
N ARG A 189 -4.99 -2.92 4.10
CA ARG A 189 -5.27 -4.36 4.06
C ARG A 189 -4.05 -5.27 3.88
N VAL A 190 -2.85 -4.76 4.08
CA VAL A 190 -1.63 -5.57 4.18
C VAL A 190 -1.17 -5.57 5.63
N THR A 191 -1.02 -6.74 6.21
CA THR A 191 -0.51 -6.90 7.58
C THR A 191 1.02 -6.84 7.55
N PHE A 192 1.57 -5.82 8.19
CA PHE A 192 2.99 -5.63 8.40
C PHE A 192 3.36 -6.19 9.78
N ASP A 193 4.38 -7.00 9.86
CA ASP A 193 4.98 -7.44 11.11
C ASP A 193 6.29 -6.67 11.40
N SER A 194 6.72 -6.69 12.64
CA SER A 194 7.92 -5.96 13.11
C SER A 194 9.22 -6.32 12.39
N LYS A 195 9.26 -7.45 11.66
CA LYS A 195 10.43 -7.91 10.87
C LYS A 195 10.21 -7.86 9.36
N LEU A 196 9.03 -7.41 8.92
CA LEU A 196 8.58 -7.38 7.53
C LEU A 196 8.69 -8.75 6.84
N THR A 197 8.36 -9.82 7.54
CA THR A 197 8.34 -11.18 6.98
C THR A 197 7.11 -11.45 6.14
N PHE A 198 6.02 -10.72 6.41
CA PHE A 198 4.68 -10.87 5.80
C PHE A 198 4.07 -12.27 6.00
N GLU A 199 4.60 -13.08 6.91
CA GLU A 199 4.09 -14.44 7.15
C GLU A 199 2.61 -14.44 7.52
N LYS A 200 2.23 -13.61 8.50
CA LYS A 200 0.85 -13.50 8.98
C LYS A 200 -0.10 -13.05 7.86
N HIS A 201 0.33 -12.09 7.05
CA HIS A 201 -0.43 -11.63 5.88
C HIS A 201 -0.66 -12.76 4.88
N LEU A 202 0.40 -13.44 4.46
CA LEU A 202 0.32 -14.51 3.45
C LEU A 202 -0.49 -15.73 3.94
N ARG A 203 -0.43 -16.05 5.24
CA ARG A 203 -1.31 -17.07 5.84
C ARG A 203 -2.79 -16.64 5.77
N SER A 204 -3.09 -15.38 6.04
CA SER A 204 -4.46 -14.83 5.93
C SER A 204 -4.96 -14.85 4.49
N VAL A 205 -4.14 -14.40 3.53
CA VAL A 205 -4.44 -14.43 2.08
C VAL A 205 -4.68 -15.86 1.60
N SER A 206 -3.80 -16.81 1.96
CA SER A 206 -3.94 -18.22 1.60
C SER A 206 -5.25 -18.81 2.15
N ARG A 207 -5.61 -18.49 3.41
CA ARG A 207 -6.87 -18.94 4.04
C ARG A 207 -8.09 -18.38 3.30
N ALA A 208 -8.10 -17.06 3.01
CA ALA A 208 -9.20 -16.41 2.29
C ALA A 208 -9.36 -16.99 0.87
N ALA A 209 -8.26 -17.20 0.16
CA ALA A 209 -8.27 -17.79 -1.17
C ALA A 209 -8.73 -19.27 -1.13
N SER A 210 -8.31 -20.04 -0.13
CA SER A 210 -8.75 -21.44 0.08
C SER A 210 -10.25 -21.54 0.37
N GLN A 211 -10.81 -20.60 1.14
CA GLN A 211 -12.26 -20.53 1.38
C GLN A 211 -13.03 -20.32 0.08
N ARG A 212 -12.57 -19.36 -0.76
CA ARG A 212 -13.15 -19.11 -2.08
C ARG A 212 -13.01 -20.31 -3.02
N LEU A 213 -11.86 -20.98 -3.00
CA LEU A 213 -11.66 -22.21 -3.76
C LEU A 213 -12.61 -23.33 -3.30
N GLY A 214 -12.91 -23.41 -2.00
CA GLY A 214 -13.90 -24.33 -1.44
C GLY A 214 -15.31 -24.11 -2.02
N ILE A 215 -15.70 -22.86 -2.28
CA ILE A 215 -16.95 -22.54 -2.98
C ILE A 215 -16.92 -23.08 -4.42
N LEU A 216 -15.83 -22.82 -5.16
CA LEU A 216 -15.68 -23.34 -6.53
C LEU A 216 -15.70 -24.87 -6.57
N ARG A 217 -15.10 -25.54 -5.59
CA ARG A 217 -15.14 -27.00 -5.46
C ARG A 217 -16.58 -27.55 -5.30
N LYS A 218 -17.41 -26.84 -4.54
CA LYS A 218 -18.85 -27.19 -4.42
C LYS A 218 -19.58 -26.96 -5.74
N SER A 219 -19.34 -25.85 -6.40
CA SER A 219 -19.93 -25.53 -7.71
C SER A 219 -19.52 -26.53 -8.78
N TRP A 220 -18.28 -27.04 -8.76
CA TRP A 220 -17.80 -28.09 -9.65
C TRP A 220 -18.66 -29.35 -9.61
N ARG A 221 -19.11 -29.76 -8.43
CA ARG A 221 -19.97 -30.92 -8.25
C ARG A 221 -21.34 -30.81 -8.94
N VAL A 222 -21.75 -29.59 -9.29
CA VAL A 222 -23.05 -29.30 -9.92
C VAL A 222 -22.88 -29.07 -11.43
N PHE A 223 -21.91 -28.27 -11.81
CA PHE A 223 -21.81 -27.78 -13.20
C PHE A 223 -20.88 -28.62 -14.07
N HIS A 224 -19.87 -29.29 -13.53
CA HIS A 224 -18.87 -30.10 -14.24
C HIS A 224 -18.19 -29.40 -15.44
N ASP A 225 -18.30 -28.08 -15.54
CA ASP A 225 -17.71 -27.26 -16.60
C ASP A 225 -16.35 -26.72 -16.17
N LYS A 226 -15.28 -27.30 -16.76
CA LYS A 226 -13.88 -26.92 -16.48
C LYS A 226 -13.60 -25.46 -16.84
N LEU A 227 -14.17 -24.97 -17.95
CA LEU A 227 -13.93 -23.59 -18.41
C LEU A 227 -14.61 -22.58 -17.50
N LEU A 228 -15.83 -22.88 -17.05
CA LEU A 228 -16.55 -22.04 -16.09
C LEU A 228 -15.78 -21.94 -14.77
N ILE A 229 -15.34 -23.06 -14.19
CA ILE A 229 -14.56 -23.09 -12.96
C ILE A 229 -13.27 -22.28 -13.11
N TRP A 230 -12.61 -22.41 -14.27
CA TRP A 230 -11.41 -21.66 -14.57
C TRP A 230 -11.66 -20.15 -14.63
N ARG A 231 -12.68 -19.70 -15.32
CA ARG A 231 -13.06 -18.28 -15.37
C ARG A 231 -13.40 -17.74 -13.97
N CYS A 232 -14.11 -18.55 -13.16
CA CYS A 232 -14.40 -18.20 -11.78
C CYS A 232 -13.13 -18.14 -10.92
N PHE A 233 -12.18 -19.05 -11.11
CA PHE A 233 -10.88 -18.97 -10.42
C PHE A 233 -10.14 -17.67 -10.74
N TRP A 234 -10.05 -17.29 -12.02
CA TRP A 234 -9.41 -16.05 -12.46
C TRP A 234 -10.09 -14.79 -11.92
N GLY A 235 -11.41 -14.76 -11.84
CA GLY A 235 -12.16 -13.59 -11.37
C GLY A 235 -12.33 -13.51 -9.86
N PHE A 236 -12.35 -14.66 -9.16
CA PHE A 236 -12.78 -14.71 -7.77
C PHE A 236 -11.68 -15.14 -6.78
N VAL A 237 -10.78 -16.03 -7.17
CA VAL A 237 -9.71 -16.55 -6.29
C VAL A 237 -8.37 -15.85 -6.56
N LEU A 238 -7.95 -15.83 -7.81
CA LEU A 238 -6.63 -15.33 -8.22
C LEU A 238 -6.37 -13.87 -7.81
N PRO A 239 -7.32 -12.92 -7.93
CA PRO A 239 -7.11 -11.55 -7.49
C PRO A 239 -6.76 -11.42 -6.00
N VAL A 240 -7.23 -12.34 -5.15
CA VAL A 240 -6.87 -12.37 -3.72
C VAL A 240 -5.41 -12.77 -3.53
N LEU A 241 -4.93 -13.73 -4.34
CA LEU A 241 -3.55 -14.23 -4.27
C LEU A 241 -2.52 -13.23 -4.82
N GLU A 242 -2.93 -12.30 -5.70
CA GLU A 242 -2.04 -11.35 -6.36
C GLU A 242 -2.11 -9.94 -5.78
N ASN A 243 -3.12 -9.65 -4.96
CA ASN A 243 -3.31 -8.30 -4.44
C ASN A 243 -2.10 -7.81 -3.66
N TYR A 244 -1.63 -6.60 -3.98
CA TYR A 244 -0.45 -5.97 -3.37
C TYR A 244 0.85 -6.79 -3.44
N SER A 245 1.01 -7.71 -4.40
CA SER A 245 2.19 -8.60 -4.49
C SER A 245 3.52 -7.85 -4.48
N ALA A 246 3.60 -6.66 -5.03
CA ALA A 246 4.79 -5.82 -5.00
C ALA A 246 5.20 -5.36 -3.57
N VAL A 247 4.28 -5.37 -2.60
CA VAL A 247 4.56 -4.99 -1.20
C VAL A 247 5.22 -6.14 -0.46
N TRP A 248 4.69 -7.34 -0.61
CA TRP A 248 5.12 -8.54 0.12
C TRP A 248 5.99 -9.50 -0.71
N CYS A 249 6.49 -9.07 -1.90
CA CYS A 249 7.41 -9.86 -2.73
C CYS A 249 8.72 -10.23 -2.00
N SER A 250 9.10 -9.49 -0.94
CA SER A 250 10.28 -9.78 -0.11
C SER A 250 10.07 -10.95 0.87
N ALA A 251 8.87 -11.50 0.97
CA ALA A 251 8.59 -12.65 1.84
C ALA A 251 9.45 -13.86 1.47
N ALA A 252 9.68 -14.75 2.43
CA ALA A 252 10.42 -15.98 2.20
C ALA A 252 9.65 -16.94 1.30
N ASP A 253 10.37 -17.72 0.48
CA ASP A 253 9.77 -18.67 -0.46
C ASP A 253 8.87 -19.71 0.24
N THR A 254 9.19 -20.06 1.48
CA THR A 254 8.35 -20.94 2.31
C THR A 254 6.96 -20.38 2.54
N HIS A 255 6.84 -19.06 2.70
CA HIS A 255 5.55 -18.38 2.86
C HIS A 255 4.85 -18.20 1.51
N LEU A 256 5.57 -17.90 0.44
CA LEU A 256 5.02 -17.80 -0.91
C LEU A 256 4.42 -19.12 -1.40
N LYS A 257 5.05 -20.25 -1.07
CA LYS A 257 4.52 -21.61 -1.37
C LYS A 257 3.13 -21.88 -0.77
N LEU A 258 2.70 -21.14 0.26
CA LEU A 258 1.33 -21.23 0.77
C LEU A 258 0.30 -20.82 -0.29
N LEU A 259 0.63 -19.84 -1.11
CA LEU A 259 -0.22 -19.37 -2.20
C LEU A 259 -0.23 -20.37 -3.38
N ASP A 260 0.94 -20.94 -3.70
CA ASP A 260 1.08 -21.93 -4.79
C ASP A 260 0.25 -23.19 -4.52
N ARG A 261 0.10 -23.59 -3.23
CA ARG A 261 -0.77 -24.70 -2.86
C ARG A 261 -2.25 -24.46 -3.21
N VAL A 262 -2.72 -23.22 -3.11
CA VAL A 262 -4.10 -22.87 -3.49
C VAL A 262 -4.30 -23.02 -4.99
N VAL A 263 -3.31 -22.61 -5.80
CA VAL A 263 -3.33 -22.79 -7.27
C VAL A 263 -3.29 -24.26 -7.62
N SER A 264 -2.42 -25.05 -6.99
CA SER A 264 -2.36 -26.51 -7.20
C SER A 264 -3.71 -27.17 -6.89
N GLY A 265 -4.40 -26.72 -5.83
CA GLY A 265 -5.75 -27.18 -5.51
C GLY A 265 -6.78 -26.83 -6.59
N ALA A 266 -6.67 -25.64 -7.20
CA ALA A 266 -7.53 -25.23 -8.33
C ALA A 266 -7.24 -26.05 -9.58
N CYS A 267 -5.96 -26.28 -9.90
CA CYS A 267 -5.54 -27.16 -11.00
C CYS A 267 -6.12 -28.57 -10.86
N PHE A 268 -6.09 -29.13 -9.64
CA PHE A 268 -6.67 -30.44 -9.37
C PHE A 268 -8.19 -30.48 -9.64
N ILE A 269 -8.94 -29.45 -9.20
CA ILE A 269 -10.39 -29.35 -9.44
C ILE A 269 -10.70 -29.27 -10.93
N ALA A 270 -9.92 -28.52 -11.70
CA ALA A 270 -10.12 -28.32 -13.13
C ALA A 270 -9.53 -29.46 -14.02
N GLY A 271 -9.02 -30.54 -13.41
CA GLY A 271 -8.50 -31.71 -14.12
C GLY A 271 -7.15 -31.48 -14.79
N GLY A 272 -6.25 -30.70 -14.18
CA GLY A 272 -4.86 -30.55 -14.58
C GLY A 272 -4.59 -29.60 -15.76
N VAL A 273 -5.62 -28.93 -16.29
CA VAL A 273 -5.51 -28.09 -17.52
C VAL A 273 -4.93 -26.69 -17.24
N LEU A 274 -4.63 -26.38 -15.98
CA LEU A 274 -4.30 -25.02 -15.56
C LEU A 274 -2.78 -24.81 -15.50
N ASN A 275 -2.25 -24.09 -16.45
CA ASN A 275 -0.89 -23.54 -16.34
C ASN A 275 -1.00 -22.13 -15.73
N CYS A 276 -0.92 -22.03 -14.40
CA CYS A 276 -0.90 -20.76 -13.67
C CYS A 276 0.31 -20.73 -12.75
N ASP A 277 1.39 -20.13 -13.24
CA ASP A 277 2.57 -19.87 -12.42
C ASP A 277 2.43 -18.51 -11.72
N LEU A 278 2.18 -18.55 -10.39
CA LEU A 278 2.10 -17.34 -9.59
C LEU A 278 3.45 -16.60 -9.48
N SER A 279 4.57 -17.32 -9.51
CA SER A 279 5.91 -16.70 -9.45
C SER A 279 6.13 -15.83 -10.68
N HIS A 280 5.87 -16.40 -11.86
CA HIS A 280 5.93 -15.68 -13.11
C HIS A 280 4.98 -14.46 -13.13
N ARG A 281 3.73 -14.64 -12.74
CA ARG A 281 2.73 -13.55 -12.70
C ARG A 281 3.14 -12.42 -11.76
N ARG A 282 3.71 -12.75 -10.59
CA ARG A 282 4.26 -11.75 -9.65
C ARG A 282 5.42 -10.99 -10.28
N SER A 283 6.33 -11.67 -10.97
CA SER A 283 7.46 -11.05 -11.66
C SER A 283 7.00 -10.08 -12.75
N VAL A 284 6.04 -10.50 -13.58
CA VAL A 284 5.42 -9.63 -14.60
C VAL A 284 4.75 -8.40 -13.97
N ALA A 285 4.01 -8.58 -12.88
CA ALA A 285 3.34 -7.47 -12.18
C ALA A 285 4.36 -6.48 -11.60
N VAL A 286 5.47 -6.95 -11.03
CA VAL A 286 6.55 -6.13 -10.49
C VAL A 286 7.21 -5.30 -11.59
N VAL A 287 7.61 -5.91 -12.69
CA VAL A 287 8.21 -5.21 -13.85
C VAL A 287 7.26 -4.17 -14.43
N TRP A 288 5.98 -4.50 -14.50
CA TRP A 288 4.94 -3.62 -15.03
C TRP A 288 4.71 -2.38 -14.16
N LEU A 289 4.62 -2.57 -12.84
CA LEU A 289 4.53 -1.46 -11.87
C LEU A 289 5.76 -0.55 -11.94
N TRP A 290 6.94 -1.14 -12.04
CA TRP A 290 8.19 -0.40 -12.19
C TRP A 290 8.17 0.54 -13.39
N LEU A 291 7.94 -0.03 -14.55
CA LEU A 291 8.02 0.72 -15.80
C LEU A 291 6.97 1.79 -15.92
N TYR A 292 5.73 1.38 -15.75
CA TYR A 292 4.62 2.20 -16.15
C TYR A 292 4.21 3.22 -15.11
N LYS A 293 4.13 2.79 -13.85
CA LYS A 293 3.64 3.69 -12.79
C LYS A 293 4.73 4.55 -12.18
N ILE A 294 5.96 4.09 -12.17
CA ILE A 294 7.03 4.80 -11.49
C ILE A 294 7.87 5.60 -12.47
N ARG A 295 8.44 4.93 -13.47
CA ARG A 295 9.36 5.57 -14.42
C ARG A 295 8.69 6.57 -15.36
N CYS A 296 7.49 6.27 -15.84
CA CYS A 296 6.74 7.18 -16.72
C CYS A 296 6.10 8.38 -15.99
N LYS A 297 6.21 8.46 -14.66
CA LYS A 297 5.67 9.55 -13.85
C LYS A 297 6.78 10.23 -13.04
N PRO A 298 7.42 11.29 -13.56
CA PRO A 298 8.53 11.97 -12.87
C PRO A 298 8.22 12.45 -11.45
N LYS A 299 6.95 12.73 -11.16
CA LYS A 299 6.47 13.14 -9.83
C LYS A 299 6.13 11.96 -8.92
N HIS A 300 6.37 10.71 -9.34
CA HIS A 300 6.06 9.56 -8.48
C HIS A 300 7.01 9.51 -7.28
N PRO A 301 6.51 9.32 -6.04
CA PRO A 301 7.34 9.37 -4.84
C PRO A 301 8.51 8.38 -4.78
N LEU A 302 8.45 7.30 -5.58
CA LEU A 302 9.55 6.33 -5.68
C LEU A 302 10.57 6.65 -6.78
N CYS A 303 10.39 7.72 -7.58
CA CYS A 303 11.36 8.07 -8.62
C CYS A 303 12.75 8.32 -8.05
N GLY A 304 12.87 8.98 -6.90
CA GLY A 304 14.14 9.20 -6.22
C GLY A 304 14.81 7.94 -5.65
N ALA A 305 14.06 6.84 -5.53
CA ALA A 305 14.59 5.55 -5.07
C ALA A 305 15.01 4.64 -6.24
N LEU A 306 14.76 5.06 -7.48
CA LEU A 306 15.17 4.29 -8.66
C LEU A 306 16.70 4.35 -8.83
N PRO A 307 17.35 3.22 -9.17
CA PRO A 307 18.77 3.24 -9.47
C PRO A 307 19.07 4.06 -10.73
N VAL A 308 20.28 4.56 -10.78
CA VAL A 308 20.78 5.32 -11.93
C VAL A 308 20.95 4.38 -13.12
N PRO A 309 20.66 4.82 -14.37
CA PRO A 309 21.01 4.04 -15.56
C PRO A 309 22.48 3.66 -15.56
N TYR A 310 22.77 2.43 -15.87
CA TYR A 310 24.13 1.92 -15.94
C TYR A 310 24.75 2.32 -17.27
N ALA A 311 25.75 3.20 -17.23
CA ALA A 311 26.62 3.52 -18.37
C ALA A 311 27.99 2.89 -18.10
N PRO A 312 28.32 1.74 -18.68
CA PRO A 312 29.63 1.13 -18.45
C PRO A 312 30.73 1.97 -19.09
N VAL A 313 31.69 2.43 -18.29
CA VAL A 313 32.88 3.13 -18.76
C VAL A 313 33.85 2.19 -19.47
N ARG A 314 33.82 0.89 -19.15
CA ARG A 314 34.58 -0.19 -19.80
C ARG A 314 33.78 -1.49 -19.73
N VAL A 315 33.67 -2.19 -20.86
CA VAL A 315 33.16 -3.55 -20.91
C VAL A 315 34.29 -4.49 -20.44
N SER A 316 34.25 -4.92 -19.18
CA SER A 316 35.11 -6.00 -18.71
C SER A 316 34.65 -7.32 -19.34
N ARG A 317 35.61 -8.20 -19.69
CA ARG A 317 35.31 -9.56 -20.17
C ARG A 317 34.42 -10.27 -19.13
N GLY A 318 33.12 -10.40 -19.42
CA GLY A 318 32.14 -11.02 -18.51
C GLY A 318 30.98 -10.11 -18.07
N ALA A 319 30.97 -8.81 -18.41
CA ALA A 319 29.80 -7.96 -18.18
C ALA A 319 28.85 -8.06 -19.38
N PHE A 320 27.76 -8.78 -19.24
CA PHE A 320 26.69 -8.82 -20.22
C PHE A 320 25.83 -7.57 -20.09
N ILE A 321 25.96 -6.62 -21.02
CA ILE A 321 24.96 -5.57 -21.24
C ILE A 321 23.92 -6.19 -22.17
N VAL A 322 22.78 -6.51 -21.60
CA VAL A 322 21.70 -7.16 -22.33
C VAL A 322 20.93 -6.16 -23.19
N HIS A 323 20.85 -4.88 -22.73
CA HIS A 323 20.18 -3.81 -23.45
C HIS A 323 20.61 -2.41 -22.96
N ARG A 324 20.37 -1.37 -23.80
CA ARG A 324 20.75 0.05 -23.55
C ARG A 324 20.09 0.69 -22.33
N TYR A 325 19.07 0.07 -21.76
CA TYR A 325 18.31 0.58 -20.60
C TYR A 325 18.67 -0.13 -19.30
N THR A 326 19.79 -0.82 -19.22
CA THR A 326 20.26 -1.52 -18.02
C THR A 326 20.47 -0.56 -16.86
N PHE A 327 20.13 -0.98 -15.65
CA PHE A 327 20.33 -0.23 -14.42
C PHE A 327 21.37 -0.91 -13.51
N ALA A 328 22.09 -0.09 -12.76
CA ALA A 328 22.95 -0.61 -11.70
C ALA A 328 22.11 -1.24 -10.60
N PRO A 329 22.29 -2.55 -10.26
CA PRO A 329 21.53 -3.16 -9.18
C PRO A 329 21.88 -2.48 -7.85
N PRO A 330 20.91 -2.18 -6.98
CA PRO A 330 21.20 -1.65 -5.66
C PRO A 330 22.06 -2.62 -4.85
N ARG A 331 22.99 -2.09 -4.05
CA ARG A 331 23.74 -2.93 -3.11
C ARG A 331 22.77 -3.54 -2.09
N CYS A 332 22.95 -4.83 -1.76
CA CYS A 332 22.13 -5.52 -0.78
C CYS A 332 23.01 -6.40 0.12
N ARG A 333 22.72 -6.37 1.42
CA ARG A 333 23.37 -7.20 2.44
C ARG A 333 22.58 -8.47 2.75
N THR A 334 21.25 -8.40 2.61
CA THR A 334 20.36 -9.47 3.05
C THR A 334 19.57 -10.07 1.90
N SER A 335 19.29 -11.36 2.01
CA SER A 335 18.43 -12.07 1.05
C SER A 335 16.99 -11.53 1.01
N GLN A 336 16.49 -11.02 2.15
CA GLN A 336 15.19 -10.37 2.21
C GLN A 336 15.17 -9.09 1.38
N TYR A 337 16.17 -8.21 1.48
CA TYR A 337 16.24 -6.98 0.71
C TYR A 337 16.42 -7.24 -0.79
N ARG A 338 17.15 -8.28 -1.18
CA ARG A 338 17.30 -8.71 -2.58
C ARG A 338 15.95 -9.05 -3.23
N ARG A 339 15.00 -9.52 -2.46
CA ARG A 339 13.62 -9.82 -2.93
C ARG A 339 12.66 -8.64 -2.84
N THR A 340 13.11 -7.46 -2.37
CA THR A 340 12.24 -6.26 -2.34
C THR A 340 11.87 -5.78 -3.73
N PHE A 341 10.78 -5.02 -3.81
CA PHE A 341 10.24 -4.52 -5.09
C PHE A 341 11.30 -3.83 -5.95
N ILE A 342 12.08 -2.90 -5.39
CA ILE A 342 13.09 -2.15 -6.15
C ILE A 342 14.19 -3.09 -6.69
N HIS A 343 14.73 -3.94 -5.84
CA HIS A 343 15.81 -4.83 -6.23
C HIS A 343 15.36 -5.88 -7.25
N LEU A 344 14.22 -6.51 -6.98
CA LEU A 344 13.63 -7.52 -7.86
C LEU A 344 13.26 -6.93 -9.22
N SER A 345 12.68 -5.72 -9.26
CA SER A 345 12.32 -5.08 -10.51
C SER A 345 13.53 -4.71 -11.36
N VAL A 346 14.65 -4.29 -10.76
CA VAL A 346 15.91 -4.03 -11.50
C VAL A 346 16.48 -5.32 -12.07
N SER A 347 16.51 -6.39 -11.28
CA SER A 347 16.98 -7.69 -11.76
C SER A 347 16.18 -8.17 -12.96
N LEU A 348 14.85 -8.27 -12.79
CA LEU A 348 13.95 -8.71 -13.86
C LEU A 348 13.98 -7.79 -15.09
N TRP A 349 14.19 -6.48 -14.88
CA TRP A 349 14.33 -5.53 -15.97
C TRP A 349 15.61 -5.74 -16.76
N ASN A 350 16.74 -5.94 -16.07
CA ASN A 350 18.03 -6.15 -16.71
C ASN A 350 18.11 -7.49 -17.46
N ASP A 351 17.26 -8.45 -17.10
CA ASP A 351 17.15 -9.74 -17.80
C ASP A 351 16.35 -9.63 -19.11
N LEU A 352 15.61 -8.52 -19.34
CA LEU A 352 14.86 -8.32 -20.60
C LEU A 352 15.81 -8.04 -21.77
N VAL A 353 15.43 -8.48 -22.96
CA VAL A 353 16.21 -8.26 -24.19
C VAL A 353 15.75 -7.02 -24.96
N ASP A 354 16.64 -6.45 -25.77
CA ASP A 354 16.36 -5.23 -26.56
C ASP A 354 15.04 -5.24 -27.36
N PRO A 355 14.65 -6.31 -28.05
CA PRO A 355 13.39 -6.34 -28.81
C PRO A 355 12.13 -6.10 -27.97
N VAL A 356 12.20 -6.30 -26.64
CA VAL A 356 11.08 -6.00 -25.75
C VAL A 356 10.82 -4.49 -25.68
N PHE A 357 11.86 -3.68 -25.90
CA PHE A 357 11.82 -2.22 -25.80
C PHE A 357 11.50 -1.51 -27.12
N ASP A 358 11.52 -2.21 -28.26
CA ASP A 358 11.31 -1.61 -29.57
C ASP A 358 9.86 -1.19 -29.80
N GLY A 359 9.65 0.07 -30.27
CA GLY A 359 8.35 0.60 -30.67
C GLY A 359 7.32 0.76 -29.54
N VAL A 360 7.72 1.24 -28.39
CA VAL A 360 6.97 1.16 -27.13
C VAL A 360 5.74 2.05 -27.08
N ARG A 361 4.60 1.51 -27.51
CA ARG A 361 3.32 1.77 -26.82
C ARG A 361 3.17 0.74 -25.68
N LEU A 362 2.63 1.17 -24.54
CA LEU A 362 2.48 0.37 -23.33
C LEU A 362 1.91 -1.03 -23.52
N ALA A 363 0.87 -1.15 -24.36
CA ALA A 363 0.23 -2.44 -24.66
C ALA A 363 1.19 -3.44 -25.34
N GLY A 364 2.03 -2.95 -26.27
CA GLY A 364 3.04 -3.75 -26.96
C GLY A 364 4.16 -4.20 -26.02
N PHE A 365 4.60 -3.34 -25.09
CA PHE A 365 5.59 -3.71 -24.08
C PHE A 365 5.06 -4.81 -23.14
N LYS A 366 3.82 -4.69 -22.68
CA LYS A 366 3.19 -5.70 -21.82
C LYS A 366 3.14 -7.07 -22.50
N SER A 367 2.72 -7.11 -23.74
CA SER A 367 2.63 -8.35 -24.51
C SER A 367 4.00 -9.01 -24.69
N ARG A 368 5.02 -8.23 -25.05
CA ARG A 368 6.38 -8.74 -25.28
C ARG A 368 7.09 -9.16 -24.01
N SER A 369 6.97 -8.37 -22.93
CA SER A 369 7.54 -8.76 -21.65
C SER A 369 6.87 -10.01 -21.06
N ASN A 370 5.57 -10.18 -21.25
CA ASN A 370 4.87 -11.43 -20.90
C ASN A 370 5.41 -12.61 -21.70
N ALA A 371 5.57 -12.47 -23.02
CA ALA A 371 6.08 -13.54 -23.86
C ALA A 371 7.53 -13.92 -23.48
N PHE A 372 8.38 -12.93 -23.21
CA PHE A 372 9.77 -13.17 -22.80
C PHE A 372 9.87 -13.85 -21.43
N LEU A 373 9.08 -13.43 -20.45
CA LEU A 373 9.10 -14.00 -19.10
C LEU A 373 8.37 -15.37 -19.03
N LEU A 374 7.66 -15.78 -20.09
CA LEU A 374 7.02 -17.10 -20.22
C LEU A 374 7.92 -18.13 -20.96
N ALA A 375 8.92 -17.66 -21.69
CA ALA A 375 9.92 -18.50 -22.33
C ALA A 375 11.01 -18.93 -21.35
#